data_525d6cbe91a3627d949d436ab139616e
#
_entry.id   525d6cbe91a3627d949d436ab139616e
#
_cell.length_a   1.000
_cell.length_b   1.000
_cell.length_c   1.000
_cell.angle_alpha   90.00
_cell.angle_beta   90.00
_cell.angle_gamma   90.00
#
_symmetry.space_group_name_H-M   'P 1'
#
loop_
_entity.id
_entity.type
_entity.pdbx_description
1 polymer ?
#
loop_
_entity_poly.entity_id
_entity_poly.type
_entity_poly.pdbx_seq_one_letter_code
_entity_poly.pdbx_strand_id
1 'polypeptide(L)'
;MNIERERAMKSKKVFICSPFAPRGETKEAMERDMDRNILIAQKACRYASLHGNVPYAPHLFFTQFLKDDNKTERGYGQAMGLVWLAQCSELWVIGRRISSGMEKEIKKAKEWGISVKRYVFKRGPETKLLDALFYPDVEFLEMDV
;
A
#
# COMPACT_ATOMS: atom_id res chain seq x y z
N MET A 1 10.03 21.33 22.84
CA MET A 1 9.04 20.50 22.12
C MET A 1 8.26 19.67 23.15
N ASN A 2 6.99 19.45 22.93
CA ASN A 2 6.13 18.64 23.80
C ASN A 2 6.53 17.17 23.73
N ILE A 3 6.65 16.49 24.88
CA ILE A 3 7.05 15.08 24.97
C ILE A 3 6.07 14.16 24.23
N GLU A 4 4.78 14.44 24.32
CA GLU A 4 3.76 13.67 23.62
C GLU A 4 3.92 13.76 22.10
N ARG A 5 4.17 14.95 21.57
CA ARG A 5 4.46 15.17 20.16
C ARG A 5 5.73 14.43 19.72
N GLU A 6 6.78 14.46 20.53
CA GLU A 6 8.02 13.74 20.23
C GLU A 6 7.81 12.24 20.15
N ARG A 7 7.03 11.68 21.07
CA ARG A 7 6.67 10.25 21.03
C ARG A 7 5.88 9.90 19.78
N ALA A 8 4.90 10.73 19.42
CA ALA A 8 4.12 10.52 18.20
C ALA A 8 4.99 10.56 16.94
N MET A 9 5.95 11.50 16.89
CA MET A 9 6.89 11.60 15.76
C MET A 9 7.80 10.39 15.63
N LYS A 10 8.09 9.69 16.72
CA LYS A 10 8.93 8.47 16.75
C LYS A 10 8.16 7.20 16.44
N SER A 11 6.85 7.27 16.34
CA SER A 11 6.04 6.10 15.95
C SER A 11 6.49 5.58 14.59
N LYS A 12 6.55 4.27 14.46
CA LYS A 12 6.97 3.61 13.22
C LYS A 12 5.92 3.80 12.14
N LYS A 13 6.27 4.57 11.12
CA LYS A 13 5.43 4.85 9.96
C LYS A 13 5.81 3.93 8.83
N VAL A 14 4.81 3.32 8.22
CA VAL A 14 4.99 2.34 7.15
C VAL A 14 4.23 2.78 5.92
N PHE A 15 4.94 2.89 4.81
CA PHE A 15 4.34 3.20 3.52
C PHE A 15 3.83 1.92 2.87
N ILE A 16 2.55 1.87 2.57
CA ILE A 16 1.91 0.73 1.92
C ILE A 16 2.01 0.89 0.41
N CYS A 17 2.89 0.10 -0.20
CA CYS A 17 3.13 0.07 -1.64
C CYS A 17 2.35 -1.08 -2.24
N SER A 18 1.22 -0.79 -2.88
CA SER A 18 0.29 -1.79 -3.42
C SER A 18 -0.20 -1.38 -4.81
N PRO A 19 -0.70 -2.34 -5.62
CA PRO A 19 -1.27 -2.01 -6.92
C PRO A 19 -2.52 -1.14 -6.77
N PHE A 20 -2.73 -0.19 -7.68
CA PHE A 20 -3.96 0.61 -7.73
C PHE A 20 -4.62 0.57 -9.10
N ALA A 21 -3.91 0.96 -10.17
CA ALA A 21 -4.47 0.97 -11.51
C ALA A 21 -4.99 -0.41 -11.91
N PRO A 22 -6.26 -0.51 -12.33
CA PRO A 22 -6.85 -1.81 -12.62
C PRO A 22 -6.30 -2.42 -13.91
N ARG A 23 -6.29 -3.75 -13.96
CA ARG A 23 -6.01 -4.54 -15.15
C ARG A 23 -7.27 -5.27 -15.58
N GLY A 24 -7.43 -5.45 -16.88
CA GLY A 24 -8.51 -6.22 -17.45
C GLY A 24 -8.80 -5.79 -18.88
N GLU A 25 -9.35 -6.71 -19.66
CA GLU A 25 -9.70 -6.45 -21.06
C GLU A 25 -11.12 -5.88 -21.22
N THR A 26 -11.94 -5.99 -20.18
CA THR A 26 -13.31 -5.47 -20.17
C THR A 26 -13.49 -4.49 -19.04
N LYS A 27 -14.52 -3.65 -19.13
CA LYS A 27 -14.89 -2.70 -18.08
C LYS A 27 -15.18 -3.42 -16.76
N GLU A 28 -15.93 -4.53 -16.83
CA GLU A 28 -16.29 -5.34 -15.66
C GLU A 28 -15.06 -5.97 -15.01
N ALA A 29 -14.10 -6.46 -15.81
CA ALA A 29 -12.85 -7.01 -15.29
C ALA A 29 -12.00 -5.94 -14.60
N MET A 30 -11.95 -4.73 -15.16
CA MET A 30 -11.24 -3.60 -14.55
C MET A 30 -11.88 -3.16 -13.24
N GLU A 31 -13.20 -3.11 -13.18
CA GLU A 31 -13.92 -2.77 -11.93
C GLU A 31 -13.64 -3.79 -10.83
N ARG A 32 -13.65 -5.08 -11.14
CA ARG A 32 -13.31 -6.15 -10.19
C ARG A 32 -11.86 -6.04 -9.71
N ASP A 33 -10.94 -5.73 -10.61
CA ASP A 33 -9.53 -5.57 -10.26
C ASP A 33 -9.31 -4.35 -9.37
N MET A 34 -10.01 -3.25 -9.63
CA MET A 34 -9.98 -2.06 -8.80
C MET A 34 -10.49 -2.35 -7.39
N ASP A 35 -11.62 -3.04 -7.27
CA ASP A 35 -12.17 -3.43 -5.98
C ASP A 35 -11.21 -4.31 -5.19
N ARG A 36 -10.56 -5.25 -5.88
CA ARG A 36 -9.52 -6.11 -5.28
C ARG A 36 -8.34 -5.29 -4.79
N ASN A 37 -7.85 -4.34 -5.59
CA ASN A 37 -6.72 -3.50 -5.23
C ASN A 37 -7.02 -2.63 -4.00
N ILE A 38 -8.24 -2.10 -3.90
CA ILE A 38 -8.68 -1.34 -2.73
C ILE A 38 -8.69 -2.24 -1.48
N LEU A 39 -9.26 -3.43 -1.59
CA LEU A 39 -9.32 -4.39 -0.48
C LEU A 39 -7.92 -4.80 -0.03
N ILE A 40 -7.00 -5.04 -0.96
CA ILE A 40 -5.60 -5.38 -0.66
C ILE A 40 -4.97 -4.27 0.19
N ALA A 41 -5.11 -3.03 -0.23
CA ALA A 41 -4.55 -1.88 0.49
C ALA A 41 -5.17 -1.73 1.88
N GLN A 42 -6.49 -1.88 1.99
CA GLN A 42 -7.20 -1.81 3.28
C GLN A 42 -6.76 -2.92 4.24
N LYS A 43 -6.62 -4.14 3.76
CA LYS A 43 -6.17 -5.28 4.58
C LYS A 43 -4.72 -5.10 5.03
N ALA A 44 -3.86 -4.60 4.16
CA ALA A 44 -2.48 -4.30 4.53
C ALA A 44 -2.39 -3.22 5.62
N CYS A 45 -3.18 -2.16 5.50
CA CYS A 45 -3.26 -1.12 6.53
C CYS A 45 -3.74 -1.67 7.87
N ARG A 46 -4.79 -2.51 7.85
CA ARG A 46 -5.29 -3.16 9.06
C ARG A 46 -4.22 -4.02 9.72
N TYR A 47 -3.54 -4.84 8.93
CA TYR A 47 -2.45 -5.69 9.42
C TYR A 47 -1.34 -4.86 10.06
N ALA A 48 -0.89 -3.82 9.39
CA ALA A 48 0.14 -2.92 9.92
C ALA A 48 -0.29 -2.31 11.26
N SER A 49 -1.53 -1.83 11.35
CA SER A 49 -2.08 -1.20 12.56
C SER A 49 -2.15 -2.18 13.73
N LEU A 50 -2.60 -3.41 13.48
CA LEU A 50 -2.70 -4.45 14.52
C LEU A 50 -1.32 -4.91 15.02
N HIS A 51 -0.26 -4.64 14.28
CA HIS A 51 1.12 -4.96 14.66
C HIS A 51 1.91 -3.74 15.14
N GLY A 52 1.22 -2.69 15.55
CA GLY A 52 1.84 -1.52 16.19
C GLY A 52 2.47 -0.51 15.23
N ASN A 53 2.19 -0.61 13.95
CA ASN A 53 2.71 0.33 12.95
C ASN A 53 1.65 1.38 12.58
N VAL A 54 2.11 2.51 12.08
CA VAL A 54 1.21 3.57 11.56
C VAL A 54 1.25 3.51 10.03
N PRO A 55 0.22 2.94 9.39
CA PRO A 55 0.22 2.76 7.94
C PRO A 55 -0.16 4.04 7.21
N TYR A 56 0.42 4.19 6.03
CA TYR A 56 0.02 5.20 5.07
C TYR A 56 -0.11 4.55 3.69
N ALA A 57 -1.30 4.59 3.12
CA ALA A 57 -1.58 4.06 1.79
C ALA A 57 -2.10 5.20 0.89
N PRO A 58 -1.27 5.71 -0.04
CA PRO A 58 -1.66 6.85 -0.88
C PRO A 58 -2.92 6.58 -1.71
N HIS A 59 -3.10 5.34 -2.16
CA HIS A 59 -4.27 4.97 -2.96
C HIS A 59 -5.58 4.95 -2.20
N LEU A 60 -5.54 4.90 -0.88
CA LEU A 60 -6.74 5.01 -0.04
C LEU A 60 -7.04 6.44 0.38
N PHE A 61 -6.10 7.34 0.23
CA PHE A 61 -6.21 8.73 0.66
C PHE A 61 -6.44 9.68 -0.51
N PHE A 62 -5.47 9.80 -1.40
CA PHE A 62 -5.54 10.80 -2.50
C PHE A 62 -6.69 10.55 -3.46
N THR A 63 -7.09 9.31 -3.65
CA THR A 63 -8.21 8.95 -4.53
C THR A 63 -9.57 9.43 -4.03
N GLN A 64 -9.64 9.85 -2.77
CA GLN A 64 -10.87 10.43 -2.21
C GLN A 64 -11.15 11.84 -2.74
N PHE A 65 -10.15 12.52 -3.29
CA PHE A 65 -10.30 13.90 -3.75
C PHE A 65 -9.52 14.23 -5.04
N LEU A 66 -8.61 13.38 -5.48
CA LEU A 66 -7.92 13.52 -6.77
C LEU A 66 -8.43 12.47 -7.76
N LYS A 67 -8.48 12.86 -9.04
CA LYS A 67 -8.89 11.96 -10.12
C LYS A 67 -7.66 11.27 -10.71
N ASP A 68 -7.58 9.95 -10.54
CA ASP A 68 -6.46 9.16 -11.03
C ASP A 68 -6.42 9.05 -12.56
N ASP A 69 -7.54 9.23 -13.22
CA ASP A 69 -7.65 9.26 -14.69
C ASP A 69 -7.23 10.60 -15.31
N ASN A 70 -6.97 11.62 -14.51
CA ASN A 70 -6.43 12.90 -14.93
C ASN A 70 -4.91 12.90 -14.67
N LYS A 71 -4.12 13.05 -15.73
CA LYS A 71 -2.65 12.99 -15.64
C LYS A 71 -2.05 14.01 -14.68
N THR A 72 -2.59 15.23 -14.66
CA THR A 72 -2.11 16.31 -13.81
C THR A 72 -2.36 15.99 -12.33
N GLU A 73 -3.58 15.59 -12.00
CA GLU A 73 -3.96 15.23 -10.63
C GLU A 73 -3.23 13.98 -10.16
N ARG A 74 -3.08 12.99 -11.04
CA ARG A 74 -2.28 11.80 -10.76
C ARG A 74 -0.83 12.16 -10.44
N GLY A 75 -0.25 13.10 -11.18
CA GLY A 75 1.09 13.62 -10.91
C GLY A 75 1.20 14.29 -9.53
N TYR A 76 0.19 15.03 -9.12
CA TYR A 76 0.13 15.62 -7.77
C TYR A 76 0.11 14.53 -6.70
N GLY A 77 -0.73 13.51 -6.87
CA GLY A 77 -0.82 12.38 -5.94
C GLY A 77 0.50 11.64 -5.81
N GLN A 78 1.19 11.40 -6.92
CA GLN A 78 2.50 10.76 -6.93
C GLN A 78 3.56 11.60 -6.20
N ALA A 79 3.59 12.90 -6.45
CA ALA A 79 4.55 13.80 -5.80
C ALA A 79 4.30 13.91 -4.29
N MET A 80 3.05 14.07 -3.89
CA MET A 80 2.68 14.13 -2.46
C MET A 80 2.92 12.79 -1.76
N GLY A 81 2.71 11.68 -2.46
CA GLY A 81 3.03 10.35 -1.94
C GLY A 81 4.50 10.21 -1.58
N LEU A 82 5.40 10.75 -2.39
CA LEU A 82 6.83 10.74 -2.10
C LEU A 82 7.19 11.59 -0.87
N VAL A 83 6.46 12.68 -0.63
CA VAL A 83 6.64 13.49 0.59
C VAL A 83 6.30 12.65 1.84
N TRP A 84 5.24 11.87 1.78
CA TRP A 84 4.87 10.96 2.86
C TRP A 84 5.88 9.81 3.00
N LEU A 85 6.32 9.23 1.88
CA LEU A 85 7.33 8.16 1.89
C LEU A 85 8.61 8.60 2.60
N ALA A 86 9.06 9.83 2.37
CA ALA A 86 10.24 10.38 3.01
C ALA A 86 10.17 10.38 4.53
N GLN A 87 8.99 10.35 5.11
CA GLN A 87 8.74 10.34 6.55
C GLN A 87 8.55 8.94 7.12
N CYS A 88 8.52 7.92 6.28
CA CYS A 88 8.29 6.54 6.70
C CYS A 88 9.59 5.83 7.04
N SER A 89 9.53 4.92 8.01
CA SER A 89 10.66 4.08 8.41
C SER A 89 10.84 2.90 7.47
N GLU A 90 9.75 2.40 6.92
CA GLU A 90 9.72 1.24 6.04
C GLU A 90 8.74 1.46 4.89
N LEU A 91 9.00 0.79 3.78
CA LEU A 91 8.06 0.62 2.69
C LEU A 91 7.71 -0.87 2.61
N TRP A 92 6.42 -1.17 2.64
CA TRP A 92 5.91 -2.53 2.51
C TRP A 92 5.33 -2.74 1.12
N VAL A 93 5.95 -3.63 0.36
CA VAL A 93 5.45 -4.09 -0.93
C VAL A 93 4.39 -5.15 -0.67
N ILE A 94 3.17 -4.91 -1.10
CA ILE A 94 2.05 -5.81 -0.84
C ILE A 94 1.71 -6.63 -2.07
N GLY A 95 1.76 -7.96 -1.92
CA GLY A 95 1.42 -8.90 -2.97
C GLY A 95 2.61 -9.29 -3.85
N ARG A 96 2.31 -10.06 -4.87
CA ARG A 96 3.33 -10.62 -5.77
C ARG A 96 3.50 -9.79 -7.04
N ARG A 97 2.49 -9.03 -7.40
CA ARG A 97 2.50 -8.17 -8.58
C ARG A 97 3.12 -6.82 -8.23
N ILE A 98 4.05 -6.36 -9.06
CA ILE A 98 4.66 -5.04 -8.93
C ILE A 98 4.31 -4.23 -10.18
N SER A 99 3.55 -3.16 -10.01
CA SER A 99 3.21 -2.24 -11.09
C SER A 99 4.34 -1.23 -11.34
N SER A 100 4.27 -0.50 -12.44
CA SER A 100 5.26 0.56 -12.75
C SER A 100 5.29 1.65 -11.68
N GLY A 101 4.12 2.01 -11.12
CA GLY A 101 4.05 2.98 -10.02
C GLY A 101 4.72 2.46 -8.75
N MET A 102 4.50 1.21 -8.43
CA MET A 102 5.16 0.56 -7.30
C MET A 102 6.67 0.51 -7.47
N GLU A 103 7.17 0.21 -8.68
CA GLU A 103 8.61 0.20 -8.97
C GLU A 103 9.26 1.55 -8.67
N LYS A 104 8.59 2.65 -9.01
CA LYS A 104 9.08 4.00 -8.72
C LYS A 104 9.19 4.27 -7.23
N GLU A 105 8.18 3.86 -6.47
CA GLU A 105 8.17 4.01 -5.01
C GLU A 105 9.26 3.17 -4.34
N ILE A 106 9.41 1.92 -4.77
CA ILE A 106 10.45 1.01 -4.28
C ILE A 106 11.85 1.58 -4.57
N LYS A 107 12.06 2.07 -5.78
CA LYS A 107 13.32 2.69 -6.18
C LYS A 107 13.66 3.88 -5.29
N LYS A 108 12.71 4.77 -5.05
CA LYS A 108 12.90 5.93 -4.16
C LYS A 108 13.20 5.52 -2.74
N ALA A 109 12.49 4.54 -2.21
CA ALA A 109 12.74 4.02 -0.87
C ALA A 109 14.19 3.52 -0.74
N LYS A 110 14.66 2.76 -1.72
CA LYS A 110 16.05 2.25 -1.74
C LYS A 110 17.08 3.38 -1.86
N GLU A 111 16.83 4.35 -2.73
CA GLU A 111 17.71 5.53 -2.87
C GLU A 111 17.82 6.31 -1.55
N TRP A 112 16.75 6.40 -0.78
CA TRP A 112 16.70 7.14 0.48
C TRP A 112 17.08 6.31 1.71
N GLY A 113 17.49 5.06 1.52
CA GLY A 113 17.88 4.18 2.63
C GLY A 113 16.71 3.73 3.48
N ILE A 114 15.49 3.78 2.97
CA ILE A 114 14.29 3.29 3.64
C ILE A 114 14.22 1.78 3.48
N SER A 115 14.02 1.05 4.57
CA SER A 115 13.91 -0.41 4.55
C SER A 115 12.69 -0.87 3.74
N VAL A 116 12.90 -1.80 2.81
CA VAL A 116 11.84 -2.36 1.97
C VAL A 116 11.55 -3.77 2.43
N LYS A 117 10.30 -4.05 2.76
CA LYS A 117 9.82 -5.38 3.13
C LYS A 117 8.71 -5.81 2.18
N ARG A 118 8.51 -7.09 2.03
CA ARG A 118 7.46 -7.64 1.17
C ARG A 118 6.53 -8.54 1.95
N TYR A 119 5.23 -8.33 1.77
CA TYR A 119 4.19 -9.11 2.41
C TYR A 119 3.22 -9.66 1.37
N VAL A 120 2.88 -10.93 1.49
CA VAL A 120 1.88 -11.60 0.64
C VAL A 120 0.80 -12.21 1.53
N PHE A 121 -0.40 -12.39 0.98
CA PHE A 121 -1.47 -13.04 1.71
C PHE A 121 -1.12 -14.47 2.06
N LYS A 122 -1.28 -14.80 3.33
CA LYS A 122 -1.26 -16.18 3.78
C LYS A 122 -2.61 -16.81 3.47
N ARG A 123 -2.61 -17.80 2.60
CA ARG A 123 -3.82 -18.53 2.22
C ARG A 123 -3.51 -20.00 2.03
N GLY A 124 -4.48 -20.85 2.38
CA GLY A 124 -4.39 -22.26 2.11
C GLY A 124 -4.52 -22.56 0.61
N PRO A 125 -4.15 -23.79 0.16
CA PRO A 125 -4.15 -24.14 -1.25
C PRO A 125 -5.53 -24.04 -1.93
N GLU A 126 -6.61 -24.10 -1.16
CA GLU A 126 -7.98 -24.04 -1.67
C GLU A 126 -8.63 -22.65 -1.56
N THR A 127 -7.96 -21.70 -0.93
CA THR A 127 -8.51 -20.36 -0.70
C THR A 127 -8.22 -19.46 -1.90
N LYS A 128 -9.27 -18.99 -2.56
CA LYS A 128 -9.13 -17.98 -3.60
C LYS A 128 -8.77 -16.64 -2.97
N LEU A 129 -7.98 -15.82 -3.66
CA LEU A 129 -7.56 -14.53 -3.16
C LEU A 129 -8.75 -13.65 -2.74
N LEU A 130 -9.80 -13.62 -3.55
CA LEU A 130 -10.97 -12.78 -3.27
C LEU A 130 -11.67 -13.22 -1.98
N ASP A 131 -11.81 -14.54 -1.77
CA ASP A 131 -12.40 -15.09 -0.55
C ASP A 131 -11.58 -14.70 0.67
N ALA A 132 -10.25 -14.81 0.58
CA ALA A 132 -9.35 -14.41 1.66
C ALA A 132 -9.49 -12.94 2.01
N LEU A 133 -9.73 -12.07 1.03
CA LEU A 133 -9.89 -10.63 1.26
C LEU A 133 -11.17 -10.26 2.02
N PHE A 134 -12.20 -11.08 1.93
CA PHE A 134 -13.47 -10.84 2.65
C PHE A 134 -13.44 -11.31 4.11
N TYR A 135 -12.49 -12.15 4.48
CA TYR A 135 -12.35 -12.57 5.87
C TYR A 135 -11.70 -11.46 6.71
N PRO A 136 -12.22 -11.16 7.91
CA PRO A 136 -11.68 -10.09 8.75
C PRO A 136 -10.24 -10.35 9.21
N ASP A 137 -9.84 -11.60 9.36
CA ASP A 137 -8.55 -12.01 9.93
C ASP A 137 -7.57 -12.51 8.87
N VAL A 138 -7.43 -11.75 7.78
CA VAL A 138 -6.43 -12.08 6.75
C VAL A 138 -5.03 -11.87 7.31
N GLU A 139 -4.23 -12.93 7.30
CA GLU A 139 -2.83 -12.87 7.68
C GLU A 139 -1.95 -12.63 6.46
N PHE A 140 -0.85 -11.92 6.69
CA PHE A 140 0.20 -11.73 5.70
C PHE A 140 1.45 -12.50 6.10
N LEU A 141 2.18 -13.00 5.10
CA LEU A 141 3.51 -13.57 5.28
C LEU A 141 4.54 -12.59 4.75
N GLU A 142 5.59 -12.35 5.55
CA GLU A 142 6.74 -11.61 5.08
C GLU A 142 7.55 -12.49 4.12
N MET A 143 7.98 -11.92 3.01
CA MET A 143 8.84 -12.59 2.03
C MET A 143 10.14 -11.80 1.86
N ASP A 144 11.16 -12.49 1.37
CA ASP A 144 12.39 -11.83 0.94
C ASP A 144 12.09 -10.91 -0.25
N VAL A 145 12.74 -9.78 -0.24
CA VAL A 145 12.55 -8.74 -1.26
C VAL A 145 13.35 -9.05 -2.52
#